data_22026db803f0a709fd7e3a1e3b6d7911
#
_entry.id   22026db803f0a709fd7e3a1e3b6d7911
#
_cell.length_a   1.000
_cell.length_b   1.000
_cell.length_c   1.000
_cell.angle_alpha   90.00
_cell.angle_beta   90.00
_cell.angle_gamma   90.00
#
_symmetry.space_group_name_H-M   'P 1'
#
loop_
_entity.id
_entity.type
_entity.pdbx_description
1 polymer ?
#
loop_
_entity_poly.entity_id
_entity_poly.type
_entity_poly.pdbx_seq_one_letter_code
_entity_poly.pdbx_strand_id
1 'polypeptide(L)'
;MERLIRQDKYGHDRYIDIRVEDLKDGTADIVKVSGVVGSEKFSESRTNVKTGYEKAFKRAQTMWNNEHTKCNQVLPMLANKWEDRKKYISQPFYVQPKLDGVRLLVSKDGGISRTGKIVPGTEILGKGLKEGQYVDGEAFDPNMTFEELTSVFKTDPLKLKFHVFDFFDLKKLDMTFEERWEKVKSLKNSHYEYVETTLVMLREHVPVVHKKHVEEGHEGTMIRDRGSVYEVGHRSNYLLKFKDFQTEEYEIVGARTGHGRDA
;
A
#
# COMPACT_ATOMS: atom_id res chain seq x y z
N MET A 1 11.09 -25.36 -6.46
CA MET A 1 10.09 -24.46 -7.09
C MET A 1 10.84 -23.52 -8.00
N GLU A 2 10.16 -22.91 -8.97
CA GLU A 2 10.76 -21.93 -9.88
C GLU A 2 11.23 -20.69 -9.11
N ARG A 3 12.32 -20.07 -9.57
CA ARG A 3 12.83 -18.81 -9.03
C ARG A 3 11.87 -17.68 -9.35
N LEU A 4 11.50 -16.90 -8.33
CA LEU A 4 10.73 -15.67 -8.50
C LEU A 4 11.69 -14.50 -8.66
N ILE A 5 11.39 -13.59 -9.61
CA ILE A 5 12.15 -12.36 -9.82
C ILE A 5 11.18 -11.19 -9.75
N ARG A 6 11.58 -10.11 -9.06
CA ARG A 6 10.88 -8.82 -9.03
C ARG A 6 11.87 -7.68 -8.96
N GLN A 7 11.52 -6.54 -9.51
CA GLN A 7 12.33 -5.32 -9.33
C GLN A 7 12.12 -4.70 -7.94
N ASP A 8 13.20 -4.22 -7.34
CA ASP A 8 13.14 -3.38 -6.15
C ASP A 8 12.92 -1.89 -6.54
N LYS A 9 12.77 -1.04 -5.53
CA LYS A 9 12.54 0.41 -5.73
C LYS A 9 13.70 1.16 -6.40
N TYR A 10 14.85 0.52 -6.55
CA TYR A 10 16.03 1.08 -7.22
C TYR A 10 16.22 0.50 -8.64
N GLY A 11 15.27 -0.35 -9.11
CA GLY A 11 15.33 -1.00 -10.41
C GLY A 11 16.20 -2.26 -10.47
N HIS A 12 16.71 -2.74 -9.33
CA HIS A 12 17.49 -3.97 -9.30
C HIS A 12 16.56 -5.19 -9.30
N ASP A 13 16.88 -6.17 -10.14
CA ASP A 13 16.19 -7.46 -10.12
C ASP A 13 16.59 -8.23 -8.85
N ARG A 14 15.61 -8.52 -8.01
CA ARG A 14 15.75 -9.36 -6.81
C ARG A 14 15.13 -10.71 -7.06
N TYR A 15 15.80 -11.75 -6.56
CA TYR A 15 15.29 -13.11 -6.65
C TYR A 15 14.85 -13.67 -5.30
N ILE A 16 13.94 -14.62 -5.35
CA ILE A 16 13.51 -15.44 -4.21
C ILE A 16 13.46 -16.89 -4.69
N ASP A 17 14.24 -17.74 -4.04
CA ASP A 17 14.21 -19.19 -4.20
C ASP A 17 13.62 -19.83 -2.96
N ILE A 18 12.72 -20.78 -3.13
CA ILE A 18 12.19 -21.60 -2.03
C ILE A 18 12.36 -23.06 -2.42
N ARG A 19 13.02 -23.85 -1.55
CA ARG A 19 13.22 -25.28 -1.75
C ARG A 19 12.99 -26.03 -0.43
N VAL A 20 12.83 -27.33 -0.52
CA VAL A 20 12.70 -28.23 0.64
C VAL A 20 13.87 -29.20 0.59
N GLU A 21 14.57 -29.33 1.71
CA GLU A 21 15.66 -30.26 1.92
C GLU A 21 15.21 -31.34 2.90
N ASP A 22 15.23 -32.62 2.47
CA ASP A 22 14.92 -33.77 3.29
C ASP A 22 16.14 -34.12 4.15
N LEU A 23 16.01 -34.12 5.47
CA LEU A 23 17.10 -34.40 6.39
C LEU A 23 17.25 -35.90 6.67
N LYS A 24 16.38 -36.76 6.10
CA LYS A 24 16.39 -38.24 6.24
C LYS A 24 16.26 -38.76 7.67
N ASP A 25 15.96 -37.90 8.61
CA ASP A 25 15.67 -38.22 10.02
C ASP A 25 14.18 -38.14 10.36
N GLY A 26 13.33 -38.08 9.33
CA GLY A 26 11.89 -37.85 9.46
C GLY A 26 11.49 -36.37 9.53
N THR A 27 12.47 -35.46 9.41
CA THR A 27 12.24 -34.01 9.33
C THR A 27 12.69 -33.45 8.00
N ALA A 28 12.28 -32.21 7.68
CA ALA A 28 12.71 -31.51 6.49
C ALA A 28 12.85 -30.01 6.73
N ASP A 29 13.80 -29.38 6.06
CA ASP A 29 13.97 -27.92 6.11
C ASP A 29 13.32 -27.25 4.88
N ILE A 30 12.58 -26.17 5.14
CA ILE A 30 12.21 -25.21 4.12
C ILE A 30 13.31 -24.15 4.08
N VAL A 31 13.99 -24.04 2.96
CA VAL A 31 15.06 -23.07 2.74
C VAL A 31 14.56 -21.98 1.82
N LYS A 32 14.58 -20.73 2.30
CA LYS A 32 14.29 -19.55 1.50
C LYS A 32 15.55 -18.72 1.33
N VAL A 33 15.94 -18.50 0.08
CA VAL A 33 17.09 -17.66 -0.30
C VAL A 33 16.59 -16.45 -1.05
N SER A 34 17.13 -15.27 -0.78
CA SER A 34 16.81 -14.05 -1.50
C SER A 34 18.03 -13.13 -1.64
N GLY A 35 18.13 -12.46 -2.78
CA GLY A 35 19.25 -11.57 -3.07
C GLY A 35 18.97 -10.67 -4.27
N VAL A 36 19.98 -9.91 -4.69
CA VAL A 36 19.96 -9.17 -5.96
C VAL A 36 20.58 -10.06 -7.04
N VAL A 37 19.97 -10.12 -8.20
CA VAL A 37 20.48 -10.90 -9.35
C VAL A 37 21.88 -10.37 -9.72
N GLY A 38 22.86 -11.28 -9.83
CA GLY A 38 24.24 -10.92 -10.12
C GLY A 38 25.09 -10.48 -8.92
N SER A 39 24.49 -10.43 -7.71
CA SER A 39 25.23 -10.14 -6.46
C SER A 39 25.63 -11.42 -5.74
N GLU A 40 26.83 -11.45 -5.18
CA GLU A 40 27.29 -12.53 -4.30
C GLU A 40 26.61 -12.48 -2.90
N LYS A 41 26.00 -11.33 -2.54
CA LYS A 41 25.32 -11.15 -1.26
C LYS A 41 23.89 -11.64 -1.33
N PHE A 42 23.53 -12.57 -0.45
CA PHE A 42 22.20 -13.10 -0.31
C PHE A 42 21.82 -13.29 1.16
N SER A 43 20.52 -13.44 1.41
CA SER A 43 19.97 -13.82 2.72
C SER A 43 19.39 -15.23 2.59
N GLU A 44 19.73 -16.10 3.52
CA GLU A 44 19.15 -17.44 3.65
C GLU A 44 18.44 -17.58 4.97
N SER A 45 17.25 -18.16 4.95
CA SER A 45 16.51 -18.57 6.16
C SER A 45 16.08 -20.02 6.05
N ARG A 46 16.17 -20.76 7.17
CA ARG A 46 15.77 -22.17 7.28
C ARG A 46 14.66 -22.32 8.30
N THR A 47 13.66 -23.12 7.97
CA THR A 47 12.55 -23.47 8.87
C THR A 47 12.43 -24.98 8.92
N ASN A 48 12.77 -25.57 10.05
CA ASN A 48 12.63 -27.02 10.25
C ASN A 48 11.15 -27.43 10.42
N VAL A 49 10.75 -28.48 9.72
CA VAL A 49 9.41 -29.06 9.77
C VAL A 49 9.53 -30.50 10.29
N LYS A 50 9.18 -30.70 11.55
CA LYS A 50 9.29 -32.00 12.29
C LYS A 50 8.35 -33.10 11.75
N THR A 51 7.43 -32.76 10.85
CA THR A 51 6.39 -33.66 10.36
C THR A 51 6.66 -34.23 8.96
N GLY A 52 7.92 -34.16 8.53
CA GLY A 52 8.42 -34.79 7.31
C GLY A 52 8.29 -33.97 6.03
N TYR A 53 8.88 -34.51 4.95
CA TYR A 53 9.04 -33.84 3.68
C TYR A 53 7.72 -33.37 3.02
N GLU A 54 6.70 -34.21 3.01
CA GLU A 54 5.43 -33.86 2.33
C GLU A 54 4.74 -32.63 2.95
N LYS A 55 4.72 -32.53 4.29
CA LYS A 55 4.16 -31.36 4.96
C LYS A 55 5.04 -30.12 4.77
N ALA A 56 6.36 -30.29 4.78
CA ALA A 56 7.29 -29.23 4.45
C ALA A 56 7.07 -28.73 3.01
N PHE A 57 6.88 -29.64 2.05
CA PHE A 57 6.64 -29.29 0.66
C PHE A 57 5.33 -28.52 0.46
N LYS A 58 4.23 -28.96 1.05
CA LYS A 58 2.94 -28.23 1.02
C LYS A 58 3.06 -26.83 1.62
N ARG A 59 3.78 -26.70 2.75
CA ARG A 59 4.02 -25.39 3.37
C ARG A 59 4.92 -24.48 2.51
N ALA A 60 5.98 -25.06 1.92
CA ALA A 60 6.86 -24.34 1.00
C ALA A 60 6.12 -23.87 -0.25
N GLN A 61 5.22 -24.70 -0.78
CA GLN A 61 4.37 -24.33 -1.92
C GLN A 61 3.41 -23.18 -1.57
N THR A 62 2.83 -23.18 -0.38
CA THR A 62 2.03 -22.05 0.12
C THR A 62 2.88 -20.77 0.23
N MET A 63 4.11 -20.88 0.76
CA MET A 63 5.04 -19.74 0.84
C MET A 63 5.40 -19.22 -0.55
N TRP A 64 5.67 -20.11 -1.51
CA TRP A 64 5.98 -19.75 -2.88
C TRP A 64 4.79 -19.08 -3.57
N ASN A 65 3.58 -19.62 -3.44
CA ASN A 65 2.36 -19.02 -3.99
C ASN A 65 2.14 -17.61 -3.43
N ASN A 66 2.38 -17.40 -2.14
CA ASN A 66 2.26 -16.07 -1.51
C ASN A 66 3.31 -15.07 -2.06
N GLU A 67 4.56 -15.51 -2.27
CA GLU A 67 5.59 -14.67 -2.84
C GLU A 67 5.35 -14.42 -4.33
N HIS A 68 4.93 -15.44 -5.10
CA HIS A 68 4.55 -15.32 -6.51
C HIS A 68 3.42 -14.30 -6.70
N THR A 69 2.39 -14.37 -5.86
CA THR A 69 1.29 -13.39 -5.86
C THR A 69 1.82 -11.98 -5.61
N LYS A 70 2.71 -11.79 -4.62
CA LYS A 70 3.32 -10.47 -4.34
C LYS A 70 4.20 -9.97 -5.48
N CYS A 71 4.92 -10.84 -6.18
CA CYS A 71 5.78 -10.46 -7.32
C CYS A 71 4.96 -9.92 -8.50
N ASN A 72 3.74 -10.43 -8.69
CA ASN A 72 2.87 -10.09 -9.81
C ASN A 72 1.77 -9.07 -9.44
N GLN A 73 1.67 -8.67 -8.17
CA GLN A 73 0.69 -7.68 -7.73
C GLN A 73 1.20 -6.26 -7.87
N VAL A 74 0.39 -5.42 -8.48
CA VAL A 74 0.54 -3.97 -8.39
C VAL A 74 -0.02 -3.52 -7.04
N LEU A 75 0.84 -2.95 -6.20
CA LEU A 75 0.48 -2.48 -4.87
C LEU A 75 0.67 -0.95 -4.77
N PRO A 76 -0.13 -0.26 -3.94
CA PRO A 76 -0.02 1.17 -3.81
C PRO A 76 1.29 1.61 -3.14
N MET A 77 1.76 2.80 -3.50
CA MET A 77 2.84 3.49 -2.79
C MET A 77 2.43 3.80 -1.36
N LEU A 78 3.35 3.62 -0.40
CA LEU A 78 3.11 3.84 1.03
C LEU A 78 3.86 5.06 1.53
N ALA A 79 3.26 5.76 2.51
CA ALA A 79 3.83 6.95 3.13
C ALA A 79 4.78 6.63 4.29
N ASN A 80 5.86 7.40 4.42
CA ASN A 80 6.65 7.52 5.64
C ASN A 80 6.04 8.57 6.60
N LYS A 81 6.54 8.68 7.82
CA LYS A 81 6.16 9.74 8.76
C LYS A 81 6.85 11.05 8.39
N TRP A 82 6.12 12.18 8.53
CA TRP A 82 6.65 13.51 8.28
C TRP A 82 7.88 13.80 9.15
N GLU A 83 7.80 13.56 10.46
CA GLU A 83 8.88 13.86 11.39
C GLU A 83 10.18 13.14 11.04
N ASP A 84 10.10 11.91 10.53
CA ASP A 84 11.27 11.10 10.22
C ASP A 84 11.92 11.48 8.88
N ARG A 85 11.13 12.02 7.93
CA ARG A 85 11.54 12.11 6.52
C ARG A 85 11.34 13.49 5.86
N LYS A 86 10.89 14.52 6.60
CA LYS A 86 10.63 15.87 6.07
C LYS A 86 11.80 16.49 5.29
N LYS A 87 13.03 16.11 5.60
CA LYS A 87 14.24 16.60 4.90
C LYS A 87 14.31 16.19 3.42
N TYR A 88 13.60 15.13 3.02
CA TYR A 88 13.61 14.63 1.63
C TYR A 88 12.59 15.34 0.73
N ILE A 89 11.68 16.13 1.29
CA ILE A 89 10.67 16.86 0.52
C ILE A 89 11.29 18.18 0.02
N SER A 90 11.30 18.34 -1.30
CA SER A 90 11.73 19.59 -1.94
C SER A 90 10.63 20.67 -1.81
N GLN A 91 11.02 21.91 -1.79
CA GLN A 91 10.08 23.05 -1.77
C GLN A 91 10.01 23.70 -3.16
N PRO A 92 8.83 24.05 -3.67
CA PRO A 92 7.51 23.84 -3.10
C PRO A 92 7.01 22.39 -3.26
N PHE A 93 6.00 22.00 -2.47
CA PHE A 93 5.41 20.66 -2.46
C PHE A 93 3.89 20.73 -2.33
N TYR A 94 3.21 19.60 -2.57
CA TYR A 94 1.77 19.50 -2.43
C TYR A 94 1.36 18.89 -1.09
N VAL A 95 0.21 19.33 -0.58
CA VAL A 95 -0.46 18.75 0.58
C VAL A 95 -1.89 18.36 0.23
N GLN A 96 -2.37 17.29 0.88
CA GLN A 96 -3.73 16.77 0.74
C GLN A 96 -4.25 16.40 2.14
N PRO A 97 -5.56 16.54 2.43
CA PRO A 97 -6.14 15.97 3.64
C PRO A 97 -5.92 14.46 3.67
N LYS A 98 -5.62 13.93 4.84
CA LYS A 98 -5.53 12.49 5.06
C LYS A 98 -6.91 11.96 5.44
N LEU A 99 -7.54 11.26 4.51
CA LEU A 99 -8.85 10.64 4.72
C LEU A 99 -8.69 9.38 5.58
N ASP A 100 -9.69 9.10 6.40
CA ASP A 100 -9.77 7.89 7.22
C ASP A 100 -10.80 6.91 6.64
N GLY A 101 -10.47 6.35 5.50
CA GLY A 101 -11.32 5.46 4.74
C GLY A 101 -10.67 4.13 4.38
N VAL A 102 -11.13 3.51 3.31
CA VAL A 102 -10.59 2.25 2.80
C VAL A 102 -9.86 2.50 1.48
N ARG A 103 -8.53 2.34 1.50
CA ARG A 103 -7.70 2.54 0.31
C ARG A 103 -8.02 1.57 -0.80
N LEU A 104 -8.19 2.11 -1.99
CA LEU A 104 -8.46 1.37 -3.21
C LEU A 104 -7.54 1.85 -4.33
N LEU A 105 -6.88 0.90 -5.00
CA LEU A 105 -6.13 1.13 -6.21
C LEU A 105 -6.96 0.60 -7.39
N VAL A 106 -7.36 1.47 -8.31
CA VAL A 106 -8.30 1.14 -9.39
C VAL A 106 -7.57 1.05 -10.73
N SER A 107 -7.71 -0.09 -11.40
CA SER A 107 -7.30 -0.32 -12.80
C SER A 107 -8.51 -0.34 -13.73
N LYS A 108 -8.31 -0.56 -15.03
CA LYS A 108 -9.39 -0.78 -16.01
C LYS A 108 -10.33 -1.95 -15.63
N ASP A 109 -9.84 -2.90 -14.85
CA ASP A 109 -10.55 -4.13 -14.46
C ASP A 109 -11.25 -4.01 -13.09
N GLY A 110 -11.18 -2.84 -12.46
CA GLY A 110 -11.74 -2.56 -11.14
C GLY A 110 -10.69 -2.35 -10.06
N GLY A 111 -11.15 -2.37 -8.82
CA GLY A 111 -10.35 -2.01 -7.65
C GLY A 111 -9.65 -3.17 -6.99
N ILE A 112 -8.48 -2.89 -6.45
CA ILE A 112 -7.73 -3.78 -5.55
C ILE A 112 -7.46 -3.05 -4.22
N SER A 113 -7.53 -3.80 -3.13
CA SER A 113 -7.24 -3.28 -1.79
C SER A 113 -5.75 -2.96 -1.61
N ARG A 114 -5.42 -2.30 -0.52
CA ARG A 114 -4.03 -2.01 -0.10
C ARG A 114 -3.11 -3.25 -0.09
N THR A 115 -3.66 -4.43 0.11
CA THR A 115 -2.92 -5.71 0.15
C THR A 115 -3.00 -6.49 -1.16
N GLY A 116 -3.58 -5.89 -2.22
CA GLY A 116 -3.69 -6.47 -3.56
C GLY A 116 -4.85 -7.45 -3.75
N LYS A 117 -5.82 -7.48 -2.83
CA LYS A 117 -7.03 -8.30 -3.00
C LYS A 117 -8.01 -7.58 -3.92
N ILE A 118 -8.55 -8.28 -4.91
CA ILE A 118 -9.63 -7.79 -5.78
C ILE A 118 -10.83 -7.40 -4.92
N VAL A 119 -11.43 -6.27 -5.24
CA VAL A 119 -12.65 -5.76 -4.62
C VAL A 119 -13.76 -5.85 -5.67
N PRO A 120 -14.62 -6.87 -5.60
CA PRO A 120 -15.71 -7.06 -6.56
C PRO A 120 -16.69 -5.89 -6.55
N GLY A 121 -17.35 -5.63 -7.68
CA GLY A 121 -18.35 -4.56 -7.80
C GLY A 121 -17.76 -3.16 -8.03
N THR A 122 -16.43 -3.05 -8.21
CA THR A 122 -15.74 -1.78 -8.42
C THR A 122 -15.32 -1.54 -9.89
N GLU A 123 -15.75 -2.39 -10.81
CA GLU A 123 -15.33 -2.37 -12.22
C GLU A 123 -15.71 -1.05 -12.91
N ILE A 124 -16.83 -0.45 -12.51
CA ILE A 124 -17.30 0.86 -13.02
C ILE A 124 -16.31 2.00 -12.73
N LEU A 125 -15.55 1.88 -11.62
CA LEU A 125 -14.52 2.87 -11.27
C LEU A 125 -13.38 2.87 -12.29
N GLY A 126 -13.10 1.72 -12.91
CA GLY A 126 -12.04 1.57 -13.91
C GLY A 126 -12.41 2.11 -15.31
N LYS A 127 -13.66 2.54 -15.51
CA LYS A 127 -14.14 2.99 -16.81
C LYS A 127 -13.34 4.20 -17.31
N GLY A 128 -12.75 4.05 -18.49
CA GLY A 128 -11.92 5.09 -19.13
C GLY A 128 -10.42 4.94 -18.87
N LEU A 129 -9.99 4.05 -17.97
CA LEU A 129 -8.57 3.72 -17.79
C LEU A 129 -8.10 2.76 -18.88
N LYS A 130 -6.84 2.92 -19.28
CA LYS A 130 -6.16 2.02 -20.23
C LYS A 130 -5.35 0.97 -19.47
N GLU A 131 -4.92 -0.06 -20.20
CA GLU A 131 -4.01 -1.09 -19.70
C GLU A 131 -2.72 -0.47 -19.14
N GLY A 132 -2.38 -0.81 -17.89
CA GLY A 132 -1.24 -0.26 -17.16
C GLY A 132 -1.52 1.01 -16.37
N GLN A 133 -2.70 1.62 -16.55
CA GLN A 133 -3.09 2.82 -15.82
C GLN A 133 -3.82 2.47 -14.53
N TYR A 134 -3.49 3.20 -13.48
CA TYR A 134 -4.06 3.05 -12.15
C TYR A 134 -4.40 4.41 -11.55
N VAL A 135 -5.54 4.45 -10.87
CA VAL A 135 -5.96 5.58 -10.04
C VAL A 135 -5.89 5.14 -8.57
N ASP A 136 -5.27 5.96 -7.75
CA ASP A 136 -5.08 5.68 -6.33
C ASP A 136 -5.94 6.62 -5.50
N GLY A 137 -6.74 6.07 -4.60
CA GLY A 137 -7.72 6.83 -3.85
C GLY A 137 -8.19 6.13 -2.59
N GLU A 138 -9.15 6.75 -1.93
CA GLU A 138 -9.81 6.28 -0.71
C GLU A 138 -11.32 6.19 -0.94
N ALA A 139 -11.92 5.05 -0.65
CA ALA A 139 -13.37 4.95 -0.50
C ALA A 139 -13.75 5.55 0.86
N PHE A 140 -14.49 6.67 0.85
CA PHE A 140 -14.69 7.49 2.03
C PHE A 140 -16.07 8.18 2.01
N ASP A 141 -16.64 8.37 3.20
CA ASP A 141 -17.79 9.22 3.47
C ASP A 141 -17.57 9.93 4.81
N PRO A 142 -17.58 11.28 4.86
CA PRO A 142 -17.33 12.04 6.09
C PRO A 142 -18.40 11.86 7.16
N ASN A 143 -19.58 11.31 6.82
CA ASN A 143 -20.68 11.11 7.75
C ASN A 143 -20.69 9.71 8.38
N MET A 144 -19.70 8.86 8.06
CA MET A 144 -19.61 7.48 8.56
C MET A 144 -18.37 7.31 9.45
N THR A 145 -18.53 6.52 10.51
CA THR A 145 -17.37 6.02 11.28
C THR A 145 -16.55 5.03 10.44
N PHE A 146 -15.30 4.80 10.80
CA PHE A 146 -14.43 3.82 10.10
C PHE A 146 -15.04 2.41 10.10
N GLU A 147 -15.76 2.02 11.18
CA GLU A 147 -16.41 0.72 11.27
C GLU A 147 -17.57 0.61 10.28
N GLU A 148 -18.41 1.64 10.18
CA GLU A 148 -19.51 1.73 9.20
C GLU A 148 -18.95 1.72 7.78
N LEU A 149 -17.94 2.54 7.47
CA LEU A 149 -17.25 2.57 6.18
C LEU A 149 -16.76 1.18 5.79
N THR A 150 -16.08 0.48 6.71
CA THR A 150 -15.53 -0.85 6.47
C THR A 150 -16.64 -1.88 6.20
N SER A 151 -17.75 -1.78 6.91
CA SER A 151 -18.93 -2.65 6.72
C SER A 151 -19.58 -2.40 5.36
N VAL A 152 -19.85 -1.14 5.01
CA VAL A 152 -20.41 -0.75 3.71
C VAL A 152 -19.48 -1.16 2.57
N PHE A 153 -18.19 -0.89 2.68
CA PHE A 153 -17.19 -1.25 1.67
C PHE A 153 -17.16 -2.76 1.36
N LYS A 154 -17.36 -3.61 2.36
CA LYS A 154 -17.40 -5.08 2.17
C LYS A 154 -18.66 -5.57 1.49
N THR A 155 -19.77 -4.87 1.63
CA THR A 155 -21.08 -5.28 1.10
C THR A 155 -21.42 -4.62 -0.23
N ASP A 156 -21.14 -3.32 -0.34
CA ASP A 156 -21.42 -2.52 -1.55
C ASP A 156 -20.44 -1.32 -1.60
N PRO A 157 -19.25 -1.49 -2.16
CA PRO A 157 -18.22 -0.45 -2.19
C PRO A 157 -18.64 0.81 -2.96
N LEU A 158 -19.61 0.72 -3.88
CA LEU A 158 -20.08 1.86 -4.68
C LEU A 158 -21.02 2.79 -3.93
N LYS A 159 -21.50 2.43 -2.73
CA LYS A 159 -22.19 3.37 -1.84
C LYS A 159 -21.28 4.45 -1.30
N LEU A 160 -19.97 4.21 -1.28
CA LEU A 160 -18.97 5.19 -0.89
C LEU A 160 -18.48 5.95 -2.10
N LYS A 161 -18.14 7.22 -1.93
CA LYS A 161 -17.46 7.99 -2.94
C LYS A 161 -15.98 7.57 -3.01
N PHE A 162 -15.45 7.52 -4.22
CA PHE A 162 -14.03 7.23 -4.42
C PHE A 162 -13.24 8.53 -4.55
N HIS A 163 -12.55 8.89 -3.47
CA HIS A 163 -11.75 10.11 -3.36
C HIS A 163 -10.36 9.88 -3.94
N VAL A 164 -10.13 10.39 -5.13
CA VAL A 164 -8.89 10.21 -5.90
C VAL A 164 -7.84 11.22 -5.48
N PHE A 165 -6.62 10.74 -5.21
CA PHE A 165 -5.49 11.57 -4.81
C PHE A 165 -4.20 11.33 -5.59
N ASP A 166 -4.09 10.28 -6.41
CA ASP A 166 -2.93 10.04 -7.27
C ASP A 166 -3.31 9.18 -8.50
N PHE A 167 -2.38 9.11 -9.43
CA PHE A 167 -2.46 8.30 -10.65
C PHE A 167 -1.07 7.76 -10.98
N PHE A 168 -0.96 6.63 -11.65
CA PHE A 168 0.27 6.22 -12.31
C PHE A 168 -0.01 5.32 -13.51
N ASP A 169 0.99 5.23 -14.39
CA ASP A 169 0.96 4.36 -15.57
C ASP A 169 2.22 3.48 -15.54
N LEU A 170 2.04 2.16 -15.50
CA LEU A 170 3.16 1.21 -15.51
C LEU A 170 4.07 1.34 -16.73
N LYS A 171 3.55 1.93 -17.82
CA LYS A 171 4.30 2.19 -19.05
C LYS A 171 5.06 3.52 -19.00
N LYS A 172 4.80 4.36 -17.97
CA LYS A 172 5.41 5.68 -17.79
C LYS A 172 5.55 5.99 -16.29
N LEU A 173 6.44 5.24 -15.60
CA LEU A 173 6.67 5.39 -14.16
C LEU A 173 7.54 6.60 -13.79
N ASP A 174 8.10 7.30 -14.75
CA ASP A 174 8.89 8.51 -14.58
C ASP A 174 8.07 9.81 -14.41
N MET A 175 6.74 9.73 -14.47
CA MET A 175 5.87 10.87 -14.23
C MET A 175 6.06 11.43 -12.82
N THR A 176 6.28 12.74 -12.73
CA THR A 176 6.30 13.47 -11.47
C THR A 176 4.91 13.51 -10.83
N PHE A 177 4.83 13.80 -9.51
CA PHE A 177 3.51 13.95 -8.87
C PHE A 177 2.68 15.06 -9.53
N GLU A 178 3.29 16.15 -9.90
CA GLU A 178 2.60 17.25 -10.58
C GLU A 178 1.95 16.79 -11.90
N GLU A 179 2.69 16.07 -12.75
CA GLU A 179 2.16 15.51 -14.00
C GLU A 179 1.05 14.49 -13.75
N ARG A 180 1.21 13.63 -12.72
CA ARG A 180 0.18 12.67 -12.33
C ARG A 180 -1.08 13.35 -11.82
N TRP A 181 -0.93 14.45 -11.06
CA TRP A 181 -2.07 15.22 -10.57
C TRP A 181 -2.83 15.92 -11.71
N GLU A 182 -2.14 16.48 -12.70
CA GLU A 182 -2.79 17.00 -13.92
C GLU A 182 -3.56 15.89 -14.63
N LYS A 183 -3.01 14.67 -14.66
CA LYS A 183 -3.71 13.52 -15.22
C LYS A 183 -4.97 13.18 -14.42
N VAL A 184 -4.92 13.17 -13.10
CA VAL A 184 -6.09 12.96 -12.21
C VAL A 184 -7.19 13.97 -12.57
N LYS A 185 -6.88 15.26 -12.63
CA LYS A 185 -7.85 16.32 -12.96
C LYS A 185 -8.50 16.14 -14.35
N SER A 186 -7.83 15.47 -15.27
CA SER A 186 -8.34 15.20 -16.61
C SER A 186 -9.28 14.00 -16.71
N LEU A 187 -9.29 13.11 -15.71
CA LEU A 187 -10.16 11.93 -15.68
C LEU A 187 -11.63 12.37 -15.54
N LYS A 188 -12.53 11.60 -16.13
CA LYS A 188 -13.97 11.82 -16.05
C LYS A 188 -14.65 10.51 -15.63
N ASN A 189 -15.07 10.45 -14.38
CA ASN A 189 -15.87 9.35 -13.85
C ASN A 189 -16.83 9.90 -12.79
N SER A 190 -18.12 9.62 -12.89
CA SER A 190 -19.15 10.14 -11.99
C SER A 190 -19.05 9.64 -10.54
N HIS A 191 -18.27 8.58 -10.32
CA HIS A 191 -18.01 8.03 -8.98
C HIS A 191 -16.77 8.64 -8.32
N TYR A 192 -16.00 9.49 -9.03
CA TYR A 192 -14.79 10.10 -8.50
C TYR A 192 -15.10 11.42 -7.82
N GLU A 193 -14.52 11.61 -6.65
CA GLU A 193 -14.29 12.89 -6.00
C GLU A 193 -12.78 13.16 -6.02
N TYR A 194 -12.37 14.40 -6.23
CA TYR A 194 -10.94 14.74 -6.26
C TYR A 194 -10.53 15.33 -4.92
N VAL A 195 -9.52 14.73 -4.30
CA VAL A 195 -9.00 15.23 -3.02
C VAL A 195 -8.41 16.63 -3.21
N GLU A 196 -8.78 17.58 -2.34
CA GLU A 196 -8.19 18.92 -2.34
C GLU A 196 -6.66 18.81 -2.29
N THR A 197 -6.00 19.46 -3.25
CA THR A 197 -4.54 19.37 -3.38
C THR A 197 -3.97 20.78 -3.47
N THR A 198 -3.30 21.22 -2.41
CA THR A 198 -2.81 22.57 -2.24
C THR A 198 -1.30 22.63 -2.36
N LEU A 199 -0.77 23.59 -3.14
CA LEU A 199 0.67 23.85 -3.22
C LEU A 199 1.11 24.65 -1.99
N VAL A 200 2.10 24.15 -1.29
CA VAL A 200 2.70 24.79 -0.11
C VAL A 200 4.15 25.17 -0.42
N MET A 201 4.48 26.42 -0.20
CA MET A 201 5.78 26.99 -0.56
C MET A 201 6.88 26.64 0.43
N LEU A 202 6.58 26.57 1.71
CA LEU A 202 7.56 26.42 2.79
C LEU A 202 7.11 25.35 3.80
N ARG A 203 8.09 24.59 4.33
CA ARG A 203 7.82 23.53 5.32
C ARG A 203 7.22 24.05 6.62
N GLU A 204 7.53 25.28 6.99
CA GLU A 204 7.04 25.95 8.20
C GLU A 204 5.51 26.13 8.17
N HIS A 205 4.89 26.09 6.99
CA HIS A 205 3.44 26.19 6.83
C HIS A 205 2.71 24.84 7.06
N VAL A 206 3.43 23.71 7.08
CA VAL A 206 2.81 22.39 7.24
C VAL A 206 2.00 22.26 8.53
N PRO A 207 2.46 22.71 9.71
CA PRO A 207 1.66 22.64 10.94
C PRO A 207 0.35 23.43 10.86
N VAL A 208 0.35 24.57 10.17
CA VAL A 208 -0.87 25.39 9.99
C VAL A 208 -1.88 24.69 9.10
N VAL A 209 -1.42 24.14 7.98
CA VAL A 209 -2.28 23.36 7.07
C VAL A 209 -2.77 22.08 7.74
N HIS A 210 -1.92 21.42 8.51
CA HIS A 210 -2.29 20.24 9.26
C HIS A 210 -3.40 20.52 10.26
N LYS A 211 -3.26 21.61 11.05
CA LYS A 211 -4.29 22.04 11.98
C LYS A 211 -5.64 22.28 11.29
N LYS A 212 -5.63 22.97 10.11
CA LYS A 212 -6.82 23.15 9.29
C LYS A 212 -7.48 21.81 8.93
N HIS A 213 -6.71 20.85 8.38
CA HIS A 213 -7.25 19.54 8.02
C HIS A 213 -7.86 18.78 9.21
N VAL A 214 -7.22 18.86 10.39
CA VAL A 214 -7.75 18.24 11.62
C VAL A 214 -9.04 18.93 12.09
N GLU A 215 -9.10 20.27 12.04
CA GLU A 215 -10.34 21.04 12.34
C GLU A 215 -11.48 20.74 11.37
N GLU A 216 -11.17 20.36 10.13
CA GLU A 216 -12.12 19.91 9.12
C GLU A 216 -12.54 18.42 9.28
N GLY A 217 -12.03 17.73 10.32
CA GLY A 217 -12.38 16.35 10.65
C GLY A 217 -11.53 15.28 9.94
N HIS A 218 -10.43 15.64 9.31
CA HIS A 218 -9.53 14.68 8.67
C HIS A 218 -8.53 14.08 9.68
N GLU A 219 -8.03 12.87 9.41
CA GLU A 219 -7.03 12.17 10.25
C GLU A 219 -5.68 12.93 10.33
N GLY A 220 -5.45 13.86 9.41
CA GLY A 220 -4.22 14.65 9.32
C GLY A 220 -3.92 15.12 7.90
N THR A 221 -2.65 15.15 7.55
CA THR A 221 -2.16 15.69 6.27
C THR A 221 -1.24 14.70 5.58
N MET A 222 -1.42 14.55 4.26
CA MET A 222 -0.48 13.90 3.37
C MET A 222 0.37 14.96 2.68
N ILE A 223 1.68 14.75 2.62
CA ILE A 223 2.65 15.64 1.99
C ILE A 223 3.31 14.90 0.82
N ARG A 224 3.35 15.53 -0.35
CA ARG A 224 3.86 14.95 -1.58
C ARG A 224 4.92 15.84 -2.21
N ASP A 225 6.10 15.31 -2.42
CA ASP A 225 7.13 15.99 -3.20
C ASP A 225 6.63 16.19 -4.63
N ARG A 226 6.71 17.42 -5.12
CA ARG A 226 6.21 17.84 -6.43
C ARG A 226 6.85 17.07 -7.59
N GLY A 227 8.17 16.84 -7.50
CA GLY A 227 8.95 16.19 -8.54
C GLY A 227 9.07 14.66 -8.39
N SER A 228 8.45 14.06 -7.37
CA SER A 228 8.62 12.64 -7.09
C SER A 228 7.82 11.73 -8.04
N VAL A 229 8.41 10.59 -8.36
CA VAL A 229 7.75 9.50 -9.10
C VAL A 229 6.87 8.64 -8.19
N TYR A 230 5.99 7.82 -8.78
CA TYR A 230 5.20 6.85 -8.04
C TYR A 230 6.00 5.56 -7.81
N GLU A 231 6.34 5.27 -6.56
CA GLU A 231 7.10 4.07 -6.17
C GLU A 231 6.15 2.90 -5.89
N VAL A 232 5.77 2.17 -6.95
CA VAL A 232 4.80 1.07 -6.89
C VAL A 232 5.19 0.02 -5.83
N GLY A 233 4.30 -0.25 -4.87
CA GLY A 233 4.50 -1.25 -3.82
C GLY A 233 5.54 -0.90 -2.76
N HIS A 234 6.14 0.27 -2.81
CA HIS A 234 7.20 0.70 -1.89
C HIS A 234 6.75 1.81 -0.94
N ARG A 235 7.49 1.94 0.16
CA ARG A 235 7.34 3.05 1.10
C ARG A 235 8.27 4.19 0.67
N SER A 236 7.68 5.29 0.21
CA SER A 236 8.40 6.42 -0.35
C SER A 236 8.90 7.40 0.72
N ASN A 237 10.07 7.98 0.47
CA ASN A 237 10.57 9.13 1.22
C ASN A 237 9.98 10.46 0.72
N TYR A 238 9.25 10.44 -0.39
CA TYR A 238 8.66 11.58 -1.08
C TYR A 238 7.14 11.65 -0.93
N LEU A 239 6.55 10.68 -0.22
CA LEU A 239 5.16 10.67 0.23
C LEU A 239 5.18 10.54 1.76
N LEU A 240 4.73 11.56 2.45
CA LEU A 240 4.77 11.60 3.91
C LEU A 240 3.37 11.78 4.48
N LYS A 241 3.17 11.25 5.68
CA LYS A 241 1.96 11.47 6.49
C LYS A 241 2.31 12.22 7.76
N PHE A 242 1.53 13.22 8.05
CA PHE A 242 1.53 13.93 9.32
C PHE A 242 0.17 13.72 9.98
N LYS A 243 0.19 13.17 11.18
CA LYS A 243 -1.00 12.96 11.99
C LYS A 243 -0.66 13.10 13.46
N ASP A 244 -1.61 13.60 14.24
CA ASP A 244 -1.48 13.67 15.67
C ASP A 244 -1.56 12.29 16.31
N PHE A 245 -0.80 12.08 17.36
CA PHE A 245 -0.94 10.92 18.21
C PHE A 245 -1.90 11.29 19.33
N GLN A 246 -3.03 10.60 19.38
CA GLN A 246 -3.89 10.64 20.55
C GLN A 246 -3.40 9.55 21.50
N THR A 247 -3.04 9.92 22.71
CA THR A 247 -2.79 9.02 23.84
C THR A 247 -3.97 9.13 24.79
N GLU A 248 -4.61 8.00 25.06
CA GLU A 248 -5.68 7.89 26.05
C GLU A 248 -5.27 6.85 27.07
N GLU A 249 -5.61 7.09 28.33
CA GLU A 249 -5.42 6.14 29.41
C GLU A 249 -6.73 5.39 29.64
N TYR A 250 -6.67 4.05 29.65
CA TYR A 250 -7.80 3.18 29.92
C TYR A 250 -7.54 2.34 31.14
N GLU A 251 -8.53 2.23 32.02
CA GLU A 251 -8.49 1.29 33.13
C GLU A 251 -8.71 -0.13 32.59
N ILE A 252 -7.83 -1.07 32.98
CA ILE A 252 -8.01 -2.49 32.65
C ILE A 252 -9.07 -3.07 33.60
N VAL A 253 -10.29 -3.23 33.12
CA VAL A 253 -11.43 -3.75 33.90
C VAL A 253 -11.52 -5.28 33.87
N GLY A 254 -10.71 -5.97 33.09
CA GLY A 254 -10.69 -7.43 33.01
C GLY A 254 -9.78 -7.98 31.94
N ALA A 255 -9.47 -9.26 32.03
CA ALA A 255 -8.74 -10.03 31.02
C ALA A 255 -9.44 -11.35 30.75
N ARG A 256 -9.39 -11.85 29.52
CA ARG A 256 -9.86 -13.16 29.12
C ARG A 256 -8.88 -13.81 28.15
N THR A 257 -8.87 -15.14 28.11
CA THR A 257 -8.06 -15.87 27.14
C THR A 257 -8.54 -15.54 25.72
N GLY A 258 -7.60 -15.23 24.85
CA GLY A 258 -7.86 -15.04 23.43
C GLY A 258 -8.29 -16.31 22.72
N HIS A 259 -8.81 -16.20 21.51
CA HIS A 259 -9.17 -17.31 20.65
C HIS A 259 -8.47 -17.21 19.29
N GLY A 260 -8.07 -18.35 18.72
CA GLY A 260 -7.43 -18.40 17.42
C GLY A 260 -6.00 -17.84 17.42
N ARG A 261 -5.74 -16.78 16.67
CA ARG A 261 -4.41 -16.18 16.55
C ARG A 261 -3.95 -15.42 17.80
N ASP A 262 -4.89 -15.03 18.66
CA ASP A 262 -4.68 -14.19 19.83
C ASP A 262 -4.69 -15.02 21.14
N ALA A 263 -4.60 -16.36 21.01
CA ALA A 263 -4.57 -17.32 22.13
C ALA A 263 -3.15 -17.58 22.62
#